data_c84d641347a63edb8130e8f333a3e315
#
_entry.id   c84d641347a63edb8130e8f333a3e315
#
_cell.length_a   1.000
_cell.length_b   1.000
_cell.length_c   1.000
_cell.angle_alpha   90.00
_cell.angle_beta   90.00
_cell.angle_gamma   90.00
#
_symmetry.space_group_name_H-M   'P 1'
#
loop_
_entity.id
_entity.type
_entity.pdbx_description
1 polymer ?
#
loop_
_entity_poly.entity_id
_entity_poly.type
_entity_poly.pdbx_seq_one_letter_code
_entity_poly.pdbx_strand_id
1 'polypeptide(L)'
;MPPRPFTALIVVLIALTTGGCASAVSAPLSAPGPSTSTSRSTSRSRTVSHNVITRVVTFVDSSRSVKYPHHHAIPRPLVTVIRYPAAVTRPLPLIVFGHGFAVTPADYHRLLTAWAQAGYVVAAPVFPLENAHAPGGPDEADLVNQPADMSFVITGMLALAAQRRSFLAGRISPGRIGISGQSDGGETALAMAYDRYYRDPRVRAAAILSGAELPNSQAVYFPRPSPPLLATQGTADKTNRPHFTYDFFRAARRPKYLLRLIGAGHLPPYTTQQPQLSIIERVTIAFFDRYLKGEPAGQAAMAKSGNVRGLAALTAAP
;
A
#
# COMPACT_ATOMS: atom_id res chain seq x y z
N MET A 1 1.57 26.12 29.05
CA MET A 1 2.31 26.56 27.87
C MET A 1 1.90 25.67 26.72
N PRO A 2 1.43 26.19 25.59
CA PRO A 2 1.12 25.37 24.42
C PRO A 2 2.43 24.87 23.78
N PRO A 3 2.47 23.65 23.21
CA PRO A 3 3.67 23.12 22.58
C PRO A 3 3.98 23.91 21.30
N ARG A 4 5.26 24.28 21.15
CA ARG A 4 5.77 24.93 19.94
C ARG A 4 5.71 23.96 18.74
N PRO A 5 5.40 24.43 17.52
CA PRO A 5 5.44 23.58 16.33
C PRO A 5 6.90 23.21 16.03
N PHE A 6 7.20 21.92 16.06
CA PHE A 6 8.48 21.38 15.59
C PHE A 6 8.51 21.48 14.05
N THR A 7 9.39 22.32 13.52
CA THR A 7 9.69 22.36 12.10
C THR A 7 10.66 21.23 11.79
N ALA A 8 10.17 20.09 11.33
CA ALA A 8 11.02 18.98 10.86
C ALA A 8 11.70 19.39 9.55
N LEU A 9 13.03 19.42 9.51
CA LEU A 9 13.82 19.67 8.32
C LEU A 9 13.74 18.40 7.42
N ILE A 10 13.02 18.49 6.31
CA ILE A 10 12.92 17.42 5.33
C ILE A 10 14.04 17.60 4.30
N VAL A 11 15.09 16.77 4.39
CA VAL A 11 16.15 16.73 3.37
C VAL A 11 15.76 15.71 2.30
N VAL A 12 15.63 16.16 1.06
CA VAL A 12 15.29 15.34 -0.10
C VAL A 12 16.54 15.14 -0.96
N LEU A 13 17.08 13.91 -0.99
CA LEU A 13 18.08 13.50 -1.96
C LEU A 13 17.42 12.78 -3.14
N ILE A 14 17.59 13.28 -4.36
CA ILE A 14 17.03 12.71 -5.58
C ILE A 14 18.14 12.00 -6.35
N ALA A 15 18.04 10.69 -6.53
CA ALA A 15 18.88 9.93 -7.45
C ALA A 15 18.16 9.77 -8.79
N LEU A 16 18.79 10.23 -9.88
CA LEU A 16 18.29 10.12 -11.25
C LEU A 16 18.86 8.84 -11.89
N THR A 17 18.02 7.88 -12.23
CA THR A 17 18.39 6.77 -13.10
C THR A 17 17.79 7.00 -14.50
N THR A 18 18.64 7.14 -15.51
CA THR A 18 18.28 7.24 -16.93
C THR A 18 18.16 5.85 -17.51
N GLY A 19 16.98 5.47 -17.98
CA GLY A 19 16.75 4.22 -18.74
C GLY A 19 16.38 4.54 -20.20
N GLY A 20 17.07 3.87 -21.13
CA GLY A 20 17.16 4.17 -22.55
C GLY A 20 15.91 3.84 -23.38
N CYS A 21 15.88 4.48 -24.54
CA CYS A 21 14.89 4.36 -25.62
C CYS A 21 14.95 3.01 -26.34
N ALA A 22 13.78 2.51 -26.75
CA ALA A 22 13.66 1.53 -27.84
C ALA A 22 12.60 1.99 -28.84
N SER A 23 12.95 1.94 -30.10
CA SER A 23 12.25 2.49 -31.26
C SER A 23 11.08 1.64 -31.72
N ALA A 24 10.04 2.30 -32.22
CA ALA A 24 8.86 1.70 -32.85
C ALA A 24 9.07 1.50 -34.36
N VAL A 25 8.59 0.36 -34.87
CA VAL A 25 8.44 0.08 -36.31
C VAL A 25 6.97 0.06 -36.67
N SER A 26 6.61 0.82 -37.71
CA SER A 26 5.27 0.95 -38.25
C SER A 26 5.02 -0.08 -39.35
N ALA A 27 3.79 -0.57 -39.52
CA ALA A 27 3.27 -1.24 -40.69
C ALA A 27 1.76 -0.95 -40.93
N PRO A 28 1.22 -1.11 -42.17
CA PRO A 28 0.20 -0.20 -42.67
C PRO A 28 -1.26 -0.72 -42.64
N LEU A 29 -2.16 0.23 -42.93
CA LEU A 29 -3.62 0.13 -42.99
C LEU A 29 -4.16 -0.81 -44.07
N SER A 30 -5.27 -1.49 -43.75
CA SER A 30 -6.29 -1.94 -44.71
C SER A 30 -7.67 -1.72 -44.10
N ALA A 31 -8.56 -1.07 -44.81
CA ALA A 31 -9.96 -0.83 -44.48
C ALA A 31 -10.87 -1.95 -44.96
N PRO A 32 -12.01 -2.20 -44.31
CA PRO A 32 -13.22 -2.63 -44.96
C PRO A 32 -14.48 -1.86 -44.52
N GLY A 33 -15.48 -1.87 -45.36
CA GLY A 33 -16.68 -1.11 -45.37
C GLY A 33 -17.75 -1.43 -44.31
N PRO A 34 -18.93 -0.77 -44.34
CA PRO A 34 -19.82 -0.62 -43.20
C PRO A 34 -20.80 -1.80 -43.06
N SER A 35 -20.88 -2.31 -41.81
CA SER A 35 -21.95 -3.20 -41.37
C SER A 35 -22.71 -2.54 -40.22
N THR A 36 -23.95 -2.19 -40.42
CA THR A 36 -24.90 -1.74 -39.42
C THR A 36 -25.27 -2.89 -38.49
N SER A 37 -24.85 -2.85 -37.24
CA SER A 37 -25.40 -3.67 -36.18
C SER A 37 -25.70 -2.82 -34.95
N THR A 38 -26.98 -2.81 -34.58
CA THR A 38 -27.52 -2.20 -33.38
C THR A 38 -26.91 -2.89 -32.14
N SER A 39 -25.90 -2.30 -31.53
CA SER A 39 -25.30 -2.84 -30.32
C SER A 39 -25.83 -2.11 -29.08
N ARG A 40 -26.53 -2.87 -28.22
CA ARG A 40 -26.79 -2.50 -26.83
C ARG A 40 -25.47 -2.11 -26.18
N SER A 41 -25.35 -0.85 -25.79
CA SER A 41 -24.21 -0.31 -25.02
C SER A 41 -24.21 -0.93 -23.65
N THR A 42 -23.46 -2.01 -23.46
CA THR A 42 -22.97 -2.40 -22.14
C THR A 42 -21.73 -1.56 -21.85
N SER A 43 -21.84 -0.59 -20.95
CA SER A 43 -20.72 0.22 -20.51
C SER A 43 -19.69 -0.71 -19.81
N ARG A 44 -18.72 -1.21 -20.58
CA ARG A 44 -17.50 -1.80 -20.03
C ARG A 44 -16.70 -0.66 -19.41
N SER A 45 -16.61 -0.63 -18.11
CA SER A 45 -15.61 0.18 -17.40
C SER A 45 -14.23 -0.20 -17.95
N ARG A 46 -13.66 0.64 -18.81
CA ARG A 46 -12.28 0.48 -19.31
C ARG A 46 -11.37 0.84 -18.15
N THR A 47 -10.75 -0.16 -17.53
CA THR A 47 -9.60 0.07 -16.66
C THR A 47 -8.49 0.68 -17.51
N VAL A 48 -8.27 1.99 -17.38
CA VAL A 48 -7.18 2.66 -18.08
C VAL A 48 -5.90 2.27 -17.32
N SER A 49 -5.06 1.42 -17.92
CA SER A 49 -3.72 1.16 -17.41
C SER A 49 -2.83 2.36 -17.73
N HIS A 50 -2.29 2.98 -16.70
CA HIS A 50 -1.38 4.12 -16.83
C HIS A 50 0.07 3.64 -16.87
N ASN A 51 0.91 4.29 -17.69
CA ASN A 51 2.36 4.17 -17.54
C ASN A 51 2.75 4.65 -16.14
N VAL A 52 3.62 3.91 -15.46
CA VAL A 52 4.04 4.18 -14.08
C VAL A 52 5.45 4.75 -14.05
N ILE A 53 5.61 5.86 -13.35
CA ILE A 53 6.92 6.41 -13.00
C ILE A 53 7.31 5.91 -11.62
N THR A 54 8.57 5.49 -11.48
CA THR A 54 9.17 5.13 -10.18
C THR A 54 10.24 6.15 -9.82
N ARG A 55 10.23 6.61 -8.57
CA ARG A 55 11.23 7.50 -7.96
C ARG A 55 11.64 6.94 -6.60
N VAL A 56 12.84 7.25 -6.18
CA VAL A 56 13.33 6.96 -4.83
C VAL A 56 13.64 8.29 -4.16
N VAL A 57 13.15 8.45 -2.92
CA VAL A 57 13.37 9.63 -2.09
C VAL A 57 13.74 9.16 -0.69
N THR A 58 14.71 9.78 -0.06
CA THR A 58 15.01 9.53 1.35
C THR A 58 14.38 10.63 2.21
N PHE A 59 13.42 10.27 3.05
CA PHE A 59 12.95 11.11 4.14
C PHE A 59 13.81 10.85 5.37
N VAL A 60 14.25 11.90 6.06
CA VAL A 60 15.07 11.77 7.27
C VAL A 60 14.29 12.33 8.45
N ASP A 61 13.93 11.47 9.39
CA ASP A 61 13.31 11.88 10.64
C ASP A 61 14.41 12.25 11.66
N SER A 62 14.64 13.54 11.84
CA SER A 62 15.63 14.06 12.78
C SER A 62 15.17 14.04 14.24
N SER A 63 13.91 13.74 14.51
CA SER A 63 13.36 13.61 15.86
C SER A 63 13.60 12.23 16.47
N ARG A 64 13.90 11.24 15.63
CA ARG A 64 14.20 9.86 16.02
C ARG A 64 15.53 9.42 15.43
N SER A 65 16.18 8.48 16.08
CA SER A 65 17.45 7.92 15.62
C SER A 65 17.32 6.44 15.27
N VAL A 66 18.26 5.98 14.44
CA VAL A 66 18.53 4.57 14.22
C VAL A 66 20.01 4.30 14.55
N LYS A 67 20.29 3.15 15.13
CA LYS A 67 21.64 2.70 15.42
C LYS A 67 21.89 1.37 14.71
N TYR A 68 22.79 1.39 13.74
CA TYR A 68 23.28 0.16 13.12
C TYR A 68 24.40 -0.48 13.95
N PRO A 69 24.61 -1.80 13.86
CA PRO A 69 25.73 -2.46 14.54
C PRO A 69 27.05 -1.78 14.21
N HIS A 70 27.86 -1.56 15.24
CA HIS A 70 29.19 -0.91 15.14
C HIS A 70 29.20 0.54 14.62
N HIS A 71 28.04 1.22 14.55
CA HIS A 71 27.94 2.63 14.15
C HIS A 71 27.36 3.49 15.28
N HIS A 72 27.62 4.80 15.20
CA HIS A 72 26.93 5.77 16.03
C HIS A 72 25.45 5.89 15.59
N ALA A 73 24.59 6.30 16.53
CA ALA A 73 23.21 6.61 16.18
C ALA A 73 23.16 7.80 15.23
N ILE A 74 22.32 7.68 14.18
CA ILE A 74 22.09 8.74 13.19
C ILE A 74 20.60 9.07 13.12
N PRO A 75 20.20 10.24 12.61
CA PRO A 75 18.80 10.52 12.29
C PRO A 75 18.20 9.41 11.42
N ARG A 76 16.94 9.03 11.70
CA ARG A 76 16.32 7.85 11.10
C ARG A 76 15.99 8.06 9.63
N PRO A 77 16.71 7.41 8.66
CA PRO A 77 16.48 7.55 7.24
C PRO A 77 15.39 6.58 6.79
N LEU A 78 14.47 7.06 5.96
CA LEU A 78 13.39 6.27 5.37
C LEU A 78 13.50 6.37 3.84
N VAL A 79 14.32 5.49 3.25
CA VAL A 79 14.43 5.36 1.80
C VAL A 79 13.07 4.88 1.28
N THR A 80 12.40 5.70 0.49
CA THR A 80 11.01 5.45 0.07
C THR A 80 10.92 5.32 -1.44
N VAL A 81 10.43 4.17 -1.89
CA VAL A 81 10.14 3.93 -3.31
C VAL A 81 8.73 4.46 -3.61
N ILE A 82 8.66 5.42 -4.52
CA ILE A 82 7.41 6.09 -4.90
C ILE A 82 7.05 5.68 -6.32
N ARG A 83 5.81 5.17 -6.52
CA ARG A 83 5.25 4.85 -7.83
C ARG A 83 4.00 5.67 -8.06
N TYR A 84 3.84 6.23 -9.27
CA TYR A 84 2.67 7.02 -9.62
C TYR A 84 2.43 7.03 -11.14
N PRO A 85 1.19 7.27 -11.61
CA PRO A 85 0.90 7.38 -13.05
C PRO A 85 1.67 8.54 -13.69
N ALA A 86 2.21 8.33 -14.89
CA ALA A 86 2.93 9.37 -15.64
C ALA A 86 2.00 10.55 -15.97
N ALA A 87 0.79 10.26 -16.45
CA ALA A 87 -0.24 11.25 -16.74
C ALA A 87 -1.18 11.40 -15.55
N VAL A 88 -1.11 12.55 -14.87
CA VAL A 88 -1.98 12.89 -13.74
C VAL A 88 -2.69 14.20 -14.05
N THR A 89 -4.02 14.14 -14.17
CA THR A 89 -4.87 15.31 -14.49
C THR A 89 -5.59 15.87 -13.26
N ARG A 90 -5.56 15.16 -12.15
CA ARG A 90 -6.20 15.51 -10.87
C ARG A 90 -5.42 14.94 -9.70
N PRO A 91 -5.54 15.49 -8.48
CA PRO A 91 -4.93 14.88 -7.29
C PRO A 91 -5.41 13.46 -7.06
N LEU A 92 -4.48 12.53 -6.84
CA LEU A 92 -4.72 11.10 -6.64
C LEU A 92 -4.70 10.74 -5.15
N PRO A 93 -5.40 9.66 -4.73
CA PRO A 93 -5.21 9.10 -3.40
C PRO A 93 -3.78 8.58 -3.21
N LEU A 94 -3.28 8.66 -1.98
CA LEU A 94 -2.00 8.09 -1.55
C LEU A 94 -2.24 6.74 -0.88
N ILE A 95 -1.45 5.72 -1.24
CA ILE A 95 -1.32 4.47 -0.48
C ILE A 95 0.10 4.39 0.07
N VAL A 96 0.25 4.21 1.38
CA VAL A 96 1.55 3.90 1.99
C VAL A 96 1.58 2.42 2.33
N PHE A 97 2.66 1.74 1.94
CA PHE A 97 2.81 0.28 2.05
C PHE A 97 4.03 -0.11 2.88
N GLY A 98 3.83 -0.93 3.92
CA GLY A 98 4.88 -1.56 4.71
C GLY A 98 5.22 -2.96 4.17
N HIS A 99 6.53 -3.23 3.97
CA HIS A 99 7.01 -4.57 3.64
C HIS A 99 7.11 -5.45 4.88
N GLY A 100 7.20 -6.78 4.71
CA GLY A 100 7.40 -7.74 5.79
C GLY A 100 8.86 -7.87 6.22
N PHE A 101 9.11 -8.71 7.24
CA PHE A 101 10.43 -9.02 7.76
C PHE A 101 11.37 -9.56 6.68
N ALA A 102 12.61 -9.09 6.67
CA ALA A 102 13.70 -9.54 5.81
C ALA A 102 13.41 -9.49 4.29
N VAL A 103 12.47 -8.64 3.86
CA VAL A 103 12.19 -8.33 2.46
C VAL A 103 12.26 -6.82 2.22
N THR A 104 11.96 -6.36 1.01
CA THR A 104 11.98 -4.95 0.61
C THR A 104 10.77 -4.61 -0.24
N PRO A 105 10.46 -3.32 -0.51
CA PRO A 105 9.44 -2.93 -1.48
C PRO A 105 9.62 -3.49 -2.89
N ALA A 106 10.84 -3.96 -3.25
CA ALA A 106 11.11 -4.55 -4.55
C ALA A 106 10.41 -5.91 -4.71
N ASP A 107 10.26 -6.68 -3.63
CA ASP A 107 9.60 -7.98 -3.65
C ASP A 107 8.11 -7.86 -4.02
N TYR A 108 7.49 -6.73 -3.70
CA TYR A 108 6.09 -6.42 -3.98
C TYR A 108 5.89 -5.58 -5.24
N HIS A 109 6.90 -5.48 -6.13
CA HIS A 109 6.90 -4.53 -7.26
C HIS A 109 5.64 -4.66 -8.15
N ARG A 110 5.12 -5.88 -8.37
CA ARG A 110 3.93 -6.12 -9.19
C ARG A 110 2.68 -5.53 -8.54
N LEU A 111 2.43 -5.85 -7.27
CA LEU A 111 1.30 -5.33 -6.51
C LEU A 111 1.31 -3.80 -6.45
N LEU A 112 2.47 -3.21 -6.08
CA LEU A 112 2.60 -1.76 -5.95
C LEU A 112 2.49 -1.05 -7.31
N THR A 113 2.96 -1.68 -8.40
CA THR A 113 2.78 -1.17 -9.76
C THR A 113 1.32 -1.24 -10.20
N ALA A 114 0.61 -2.34 -9.89
CA ALA A 114 -0.81 -2.47 -10.19
C ALA A 114 -1.65 -1.37 -9.52
N TRP A 115 -1.37 -1.03 -8.27
CA TRP A 115 -2.02 0.11 -7.60
C TRP A 115 -1.71 1.44 -8.29
N ALA A 116 -0.44 1.68 -8.67
CA ALA A 116 -0.10 2.90 -9.39
C ALA A 116 -0.78 2.97 -10.76
N GLN A 117 -0.84 1.86 -11.51
CA GLN A 117 -1.58 1.75 -12.78
C GLN A 117 -3.08 2.01 -12.61
N ALA A 118 -3.64 1.65 -11.46
CA ALA A 118 -5.03 1.94 -11.12
C ALA A 118 -5.27 3.40 -10.69
N GLY A 119 -4.26 4.27 -10.69
CA GLY A 119 -4.41 5.70 -10.42
C GLY A 119 -4.20 6.07 -8.95
N TYR A 120 -3.25 5.45 -8.28
CA TYR A 120 -2.79 5.81 -6.93
C TYR A 120 -1.36 6.34 -6.98
N VAL A 121 -1.02 7.25 -6.06
CA VAL A 121 0.36 7.47 -5.67
C VAL A 121 0.68 6.43 -4.58
N VAL A 122 1.72 5.64 -4.78
CA VAL A 122 2.12 4.58 -3.85
C VAL A 122 3.48 4.92 -3.29
N ALA A 123 3.62 4.96 -1.96
CA ALA A 123 4.87 5.17 -1.26
C ALA A 123 5.18 3.95 -0.40
N ALA A 124 6.34 3.35 -0.61
CA ALA A 124 6.79 2.17 0.12
C ALA A 124 8.17 2.43 0.74
N PRO A 125 8.23 2.76 2.05
CA PRO A 125 9.50 2.89 2.75
C PRO A 125 10.22 1.54 2.87
N VAL A 126 11.55 1.61 2.90
CA VAL A 126 12.43 0.53 3.36
C VAL A 126 12.66 0.77 4.85
N PHE A 127 12.21 -0.13 5.69
CA PHE A 127 12.40 -0.03 7.14
C PHE A 127 13.89 -0.23 7.47
N PRO A 128 14.54 0.69 8.21
CA PRO A 128 15.98 0.75 8.31
C PRO A 128 16.65 -0.52 8.87
N LEU A 129 16.05 -1.14 9.88
CA LEU A 129 16.65 -2.30 10.56
C LEU A 129 16.00 -3.63 10.18
N GLU A 130 14.86 -3.63 9.51
CA GLU A 130 14.10 -4.87 9.27
C GLU A 130 14.13 -5.36 7.82
N ASN A 131 14.71 -4.56 6.90
CA ASN A 131 14.79 -4.93 5.49
C ASN A 131 15.87 -5.98 5.22
N ALA A 132 15.77 -6.69 4.09
CA ALA A 132 16.70 -7.75 3.66
C ALA A 132 18.17 -7.32 3.59
N HIS A 133 18.45 -6.02 3.48
CA HIS A 133 19.80 -5.45 3.35
C HIS A 133 20.20 -4.61 4.58
N ALA A 134 19.51 -4.79 5.70
CA ALA A 134 19.83 -4.05 6.92
C ALA A 134 21.26 -4.38 7.38
N PRO A 135 22.08 -3.36 7.70
CA PRO A 135 23.42 -3.57 8.24
C PRO A 135 23.39 -4.42 9.51
N GLY A 136 24.10 -5.54 9.51
CA GLY A 136 24.11 -6.52 10.61
C GLY A 136 23.00 -7.58 10.53
N GLY A 137 22.18 -7.55 9.49
CA GLY A 137 21.02 -8.41 9.29
C GLY A 137 19.73 -7.77 9.78
N PRO A 138 18.58 -8.34 9.37
CA PRO A 138 17.26 -7.86 9.79
C PRO A 138 17.05 -8.00 11.31
N ASP A 139 16.48 -6.96 11.94
CA ASP A 139 16.15 -6.92 13.37
C ASP A 139 14.64 -6.65 13.56
N GLU A 140 13.90 -7.68 13.90
CA GLU A 140 12.45 -7.63 14.12
C GLU A 140 12.05 -6.76 15.34
N ALA A 141 12.99 -6.51 16.26
CA ALA A 141 12.73 -5.61 17.39
C ALA A 141 12.43 -4.16 16.97
N ASP A 142 12.81 -3.78 15.74
CA ASP A 142 12.49 -2.46 15.16
C ASP A 142 11.02 -2.30 14.72
N LEU A 143 10.23 -3.37 14.69
CA LEU A 143 8.83 -3.37 14.31
C LEU A 143 8.01 -2.30 15.06
N VAL A 144 8.29 -2.09 16.34
CA VAL A 144 7.62 -1.09 17.18
C VAL A 144 7.82 0.37 16.71
N ASN A 145 8.84 0.63 15.89
CA ASN A 145 9.15 1.94 15.34
C ASN A 145 8.45 2.20 14.00
N GLN A 146 8.01 1.17 13.30
CA GLN A 146 7.47 1.27 11.94
C GLN A 146 6.16 2.07 11.83
N PRO A 147 5.22 2.04 12.79
CA PRO A 147 4.04 2.91 12.72
C PRO A 147 4.43 4.39 12.63
N ALA A 148 5.42 4.83 13.41
CA ALA A 148 5.92 6.20 13.35
C ALA A 148 6.68 6.49 12.04
N ASP A 149 7.38 5.50 11.47
CA ASP A 149 8.05 5.63 10.18
C ASP A 149 7.05 5.87 9.04
N MET A 150 6.01 5.05 8.96
CA MET A 150 4.99 5.21 7.93
C MET A 150 4.20 6.51 8.08
N SER A 151 3.91 6.94 9.33
CA SER A 151 3.29 8.25 9.61
C SER A 151 4.18 9.41 9.16
N PHE A 152 5.49 9.31 9.39
CA PHE A 152 6.47 10.28 8.91
C PHE A 152 6.54 10.31 7.38
N VAL A 153 6.50 9.16 6.70
CA VAL A 153 6.43 9.07 5.24
C VAL A 153 5.16 9.74 4.71
N ILE A 154 3.99 9.54 5.34
CA ILE A 154 2.77 10.28 4.95
C ILE A 154 3.02 11.79 5.00
N THR A 155 3.64 12.28 6.07
CA THR A 155 3.97 13.72 6.24
C THR A 155 4.92 14.18 5.13
N GLY A 156 5.98 13.44 4.85
CA GLY A 156 6.94 13.75 3.79
C GLY A 156 6.31 13.77 2.39
N MET A 157 5.43 12.81 2.09
CA MET A 157 4.71 12.74 0.82
C MET A 157 3.78 13.94 0.63
N LEU A 158 3.06 14.34 1.67
CA LEU A 158 2.19 15.52 1.62
C LEU A 158 3.00 16.81 1.47
N ALA A 159 4.15 16.91 2.15
CA ALA A 159 5.06 18.05 2.01
C ALA A 159 5.62 18.15 0.58
N LEU A 160 6.02 17.03 -0.04
CA LEU A 160 6.43 17.00 -1.45
C LEU A 160 5.29 17.46 -2.38
N ALA A 161 4.06 17.02 -2.13
CA ALA A 161 2.92 17.42 -2.96
C ALA A 161 2.57 18.90 -2.81
N ALA A 162 2.88 19.54 -1.69
CA ALA A 162 2.67 20.96 -1.45
C ALA A 162 3.75 21.87 -2.10
N GLN A 163 4.93 21.32 -2.40
CA GLN A 163 6.03 22.09 -3.00
C GLN A 163 5.82 22.28 -4.50
N ARG A 164 5.73 23.54 -4.97
CA ARG A 164 5.44 23.87 -6.38
C ARG A 164 6.40 23.28 -7.41
N ARG A 165 7.69 23.09 -7.04
CA ARG A 165 8.73 22.54 -7.93
C ARG A 165 8.96 21.05 -7.76
N SER A 166 8.21 20.38 -6.89
CA SER A 166 8.30 18.94 -6.71
C SER A 166 7.71 18.17 -7.90
N PHE A 167 8.24 16.99 -8.17
CA PHE A 167 7.66 16.07 -9.15
C PHE A 167 6.25 15.58 -8.74
N LEU A 168 5.85 15.74 -7.47
CA LEU A 168 4.52 15.43 -6.95
C LEU A 168 3.64 16.67 -6.74
N ALA A 169 4.07 17.85 -7.16
CA ALA A 169 3.34 19.10 -6.95
C ALA A 169 1.85 18.98 -7.35
N GLY A 170 0.94 19.14 -6.39
CA GLY A 170 -0.51 19.05 -6.60
C GLY A 170 -1.05 17.67 -6.96
N ARG A 171 -0.23 16.59 -6.92
CA ARG A 171 -0.63 15.26 -7.39
C ARG A 171 -1.24 14.35 -6.33
N ILE A 172 -1.20 14.72 -5.04
CA ILE A 172 -1.76 13.94 -3.93
C ILE A 172 -2.97 14.66 -3.34
N SER A 173 -4.05 13.89 -3.10
CA SER A 173 -5.22 14.33 -2.35
C SER A 173 -5.00 14.09 -0.85
N PRO A 174 -4.83 15.13 0.00
CA PRO A 174 -4.49 14.95 1.41
C PRO A 174 -5.55 14.22 2.24
N GLY A 175 -6.82 14.28 1.83
CA GLY A 175 -7.94 13.63 2.50
C GLY A 175 -8.19 12.17 2.07
N ARG A 176 -7.36 11.59 1.19
CA ARG A 176 -7.57 10.27 0.60
C ARG A 176 -6.34 9.39 0.76
N ILE A 177 -6.04 9.04 2.02
CA ILE A 177 -4.85 8.26 2.38
C ILE A 177 -5.29 6.85 2.78
N GLY A 178 -4.78 5.85 2.07
CA GLY A 178 -4.86 4.44 2.41
C GLY A 178 -3.55 3.93 2.97
N ILE A 179 -3.65 2.88 3.78
CA ILE A 179 -2.49 2.19 4.30
C ILE A 179 -2.61 0.70 3.99
N SER A 180 -1.49 0.05 3.73
CA SER A 180 -1.42 -1.39 3.54
C SER A 180 -0.05 -1.91 3.96
N GLY A 181 0.04 -3.21 4.17
CA GLY A 181 1.30 -3.89 4.43
C GLY A 181 1.11 -5.39 4.49
N GLN A 182 2.21 -6.12 4.39
CA GLN A 182 2.22 -7.58 4.45
C GLN A 182 3.09 -8.05 5.62
N SER A 183 2.63 -9.09 6.35
CA SER A 183 3.34 -9.61 7.53
C SER A 183 3.57 -8.50 8.56
N ASP A 184 4.78 -8.24 9.00
CA ASP A 184 5.17 -7.17 9.92
C ASP A 184 4.74 -5.78 9.41
N GLY A 185 4.87 -5.52 8.10
CA GLY A 185 4.27 -4.33 7.49
C GLY A 185 2.74 -4.31 7.57
N GLY A 186 2.09 -5.48 7.59
CA GLY A 186 0.65 -5.64 7.85
C GLY A 186 0.30 -5.33 9.30
N GLU A 187 1.11 -5.78 10.26
CA GLU A 187 0.98 -5.46 11.69
C GLU A 187 1.13 -3.96 11.93
N THR A 188 2.14 -3.37 11.31
CA THR A 188 2.35 -1.92 11.28
C THR A 188 1.14 -1.17 10.73
N ALA A 189 0.61 -1.60 9.57
CA ALA A 189 -0.55 -0.98 8.95
C ALA A 189 -1.83 -1.16 9.80
N LEU A 190 -2.00 -2.33 10.44
CA LEU A 190 -3.11 -2.58 11.37
C LEU A 190 -3.04 -1.63 12.56
N ALA A 191 -1.85 -1.49 13.17
CA ALA A 191 -1.64 -0.58 14.30
C ALA A 191 -1.92 0.87 13.91
N MET A 192 -1.37 1.33 12.78
CA MET A 192 -1.59 2.69 12.29
C MET A 192 -3.04 3.03 11.95
N ALA A 193 -3.83 2.05 11.58
CA ALA A 193 -5.24 2.29 11.27
C ALA A 193 -6.14 2.15 12.50
N TYR A 194 -5.81 1.25 13.43
CA TYR A 194 -6.79 0.78 14.41
C TYR A 194 -6.31 0.72 15.87
N ASP A 195 -5.00 0.80 16.15
CA ASP A 195 -4.53 0.85 17.52
C ASP A 195 -4.70 2.24 18.12
N ARG A 196 -5.20 2.33 19.35
CA ARG A 196 -5.44 3.61 20.05
C ARG A 196 -4.19 4.48 20.14
N TYR A 197 -3.01 3.89 20.29
CA TYR A 197 -1.73 4.62 20.52
C TYR A 197 -1.00 4.96 19.22
N TYR A 198 -1.08 4.08 18.20
CA TYR A 198 -0.31 4.21 16.96
C TYR A 198 -1.11 4.80 15.80
N ARG A 199 -2.45 4.92 15.92
CA ARG A 199 -3.28 5.31 14.77
C ARG A 199 -2.95 6.70 14.26
N ASP A 200 -2.85 6.79 12.96
CA ASP A 200 -2.75 8.06 12.24
C ASP A 200 -4.16 8.48 11.76
N PRO A 201 -4.69 9.63 12.24
CA PRO A 201 -6.05 10.07 11.93
C PRO A 201 -6.25 10.44 10.45
N ARG A 202 -5.18 10.54 9.67
CA ARG A 202 -5.23 10.78 8.22
C ARG A 202 -5.63 9.54 7.43
N VAL A 203 -5.48 8.34 7.99
CA VAL A 203 -5.82 7.07 7.34
C VAL A 203 -7.32 6.95 7.15
N ARG A 204 -7.76 6.66 5.91
CA ARG A 204 -9.16 6.56 5.50
C ARG A 204 -9.60 5.15 5.12
N ALA A 205 -8.67 4.26 4.82
CA ALA A 205 -8.92 2.85 4.52
C ALA A 205 -7.64 2.04 4.76
N ALA A 206 -7.76 0.79 5.20
CA ALA A 206 -6.62 -0.09 5.42
C ALA A 206 -6.82 -1.48 4.82
N ALA A 207 -5.80 -1.96 4.10
CA ALA A 207 -5.74 -3.31 3.56
C ALA A 207 -4.57 -4.08 4.20
N ILE A 208 -4.89 -5.08 5.01
CA ILE A 208 -3.93 -5.85 5.81
C ILE A 208 -3.70 -7.21 5.15
N LEU A 209 -2.46 -7.49 4.77
CA LEU A 209 -2.09 -8.67 3.99
C LEU A 209 -1.32 -9.66 4.89
N SER A 210 -1.97 -10.73 5.35
CA SER A 210 -1.41 -11.72 6.29
C SER A 210 -0.70 -11.07 7.47
N GLY A 211 -1.31 -10.04 8.08
CA GLY A 211 -0.81 -9.37 9.27
C GLY A 211 -1.42 -9.91 10.55
N ALA A 212 -0.93 -9.43 11.68
CA ALA A 212 -1.42 -9.70 13.02
C ALA A 212 -1.48 -8.40 13.84
N GLU A 213 -1.94 -8.46 15.08
CA GLU A 213 -1.77 -7.37 16.03
C GLU A 213 -0.30 -7.31 16.49
N LEU A 214 0.23 -6.10 16.70
CA LEU A 214 1.61 -5.92 17.18
C LEU A 214 1.85 -6.73 18.46
N PRO A 215 2.96 -7.47 18.57
CA PRO A 215 3.28 -8.24 19.76
C PRO A 215 3.48 -7.31 20.96
N ASN A 216 3.11 -7.79 22.15
CA ASN A 216 3.31 -7.10 23.44
C ASN A 216 2.71 -5.68 23.52
N SER A 217 1.82 -5.29 22.62
CA SER A 217 1.11 -4.03 22.73
C SER A 217 0.04 -4.16 23.83
N GLN A 218 -0.04 -3.17 24.73
CA GLN A 218 -1.24 -2.98 25.56
C GLN A 218 -2.37 -2.40 24.70
N ALA A 219 -2.49 -2.92 23.49
CA ALA A 219 -3.21 -2.32 22.41
C ALA A 219 -4.72 -2.38 22.63
N VAL A 220 -5.36 -1.26 22.45
CA VAL A 220 -6.82 -1.16 22.32
C VAL A 220 -7.10 -0.94 20.84
N TYR A 221 -7.36 -2.04 20.13
CA TYR A 221 -7.69 -2.00 18.73
C TYR A 221 -9.16 -1.59 18.48
N PHE A 222 -9.39 -1.01 17.33
CA PHE A 222 -10.69 -0.60 16.78
C PHE A 222 -11.47 0.43 17.62
N PRO A 223 -10.83 1.51 18.14
CA PRO A 223 -11.57 2.64 18.73
C PRO A 223 -12.46 3.30 17.69
N ARG A 224 -13.51 4.00 18.13
CA ARG A 224 -14.36 4.78 17.23
C ARG A 224 -13.78 6.18 16.98
N PRO A 225 -13.89 6.73 15.76
CA PRO A 225 -14.25 6.05 14.50
C PRO A 225 -13.11 5.14 14.01
N SER A 226 -13.45 4.06 13.29
CA SER A 226 -12.49 3.16 12.64
C SER A 226 -12.64 3.25 11.12
N PRO A 227 -11.55 3.30 10.33
CA PRO A 227 -11.63 3.26 8.88
C PRO A 227 -12.09 1.87 8.39
N PRO A 228 -12.61 1.75 7.14
CA PRO A 228 -12.88 0.47 6.50
C PRO A 228 -11.67 -0.45 6.47
N LEU A 229 -11.89 -1.75 6.69
CA LEU A 229 -10.87 -2.80 6.73
C LEU A 229 -11.05 -3.80 5.59
N LEU A 230 -9.98 -4.08 4.86
CA LEU A 230 -9.80 -5.31 4.09
C LEU A 230 -8.70 -6.14 4.75
N ALA A 231 -9.03 -7.31 5.26
CA ALA A 231 -8.06 -8.32 5.70
C ALA A 231 -7.91 -9.38 4.63
N THR A 232 -6.68 -9.84 4.35
CA THR A 232 -6.43 -10.94 3.43
C THR A 232 -5.55 -11.98 4.10
N GLN A 233 -5.83 -13.28 3.86
CA GLN A 233 -5.14 -14.36 4.54
C GLN A 233 -5.03 -15.63 3.68
N GLY A 234 -3.80 -16.16 3.58
CA GLY A 234 -3.57 -17.49 3.04
C GLY A 234 -4.03 -18.58 4.02
N THR A 235 -4.86 -19.54 3.57
CA THR A 235 -5.39 -20.55 4.50
C THR A 235 -4.36 -21.60 4.92
N ALA A 236 -3.24 -21.72 4.19
CA ALA A 236 -2.10 -22.58 4.51
C ALA A 236 -0.88 -21.81 5.02
N ASP A 237 -1.07 -20.55 5.45
CA ASP A 237 -0.03 -19.73 6.02
C ASP A 237 0.45 -20.32 7.36
N LYS A 238 1.76 -20.66 7.42
CA LYS A 238 2.39 -21.24 8.61
C LYS A 238 3.18 -20.21 9.42
N THR A 239 3.43 -19.04 8.85
CA THR A 239 4.12 -17.90 9.50
C THR A 239 3.11 -17.11 10.33
N ASN A 240 2.29 -16.30 9.68
CA ASN A 240 1.16 -15.66 10.34
C ASN A 240 -0.07 -16.58 10.19
N ARG A 241 -0.25 -17.46 11.15
CA ARG A 241 -1.34 -18.47 11.13
C ARG A 241 -2.69 -17.77 10.95
N PRO A 242 -3.64 -18.36 10.20
CA PRO A 242 -4.91 -17.73 9.85
C PRO A 242 -5.71 -17.18 11.04
N HIS A 243 -5.57 -17.77 12.24
CA HIS A 243 -6.30 -17.29 13.40
C HIS A 243 -5.93 -15.86 13.79
N PHE A 244 -4.67 -15.42 13.63
CA PHE A 244 -4.25 -14.04 13.91
C PHE A 244 -5.09 -13.04 13.11
N THR A 245 -5.22 -13.25 11.79
CA THR A 245 -6.07 -12.41 10.94
C THR A 245 -7.54 -12.53 11.29
N TYR A 246 -8.02 -13.75 11.61
CA TYR A 246 -9.43 -13.96 11.93
C TYR A 246 -9.82 -13.31 13.26
N ASP A 247 -8.92 -13.27 14.23
CA ASP A 247 -9.16 -12.67 15.55
C ASP A 247 -9.34 -11.15 15.43
N PHE A 248 -8.40 -10.43 14.83
CA PHE A 248 -8.59 -8.99 14.65
C PHE A 248 -9.75 -8.67 13.68
N PHE A 249 -9.99 -9.52 12.66
CA PHE A 249 -11.13 -9.32 11.78
C PHE A 249 -12.45 -9.45 12.54
N ARG A 250 -12.59 -10.42 13.44
CA ARG A 250 -13.80 -10.55 14.28
C ARG A 250 -14.03 -9.30 15.12
N ALA A 251 -12.97 -8.78 15.75
CA ALA A 251 -13.02 -7.59 16.60
C ALA A 251 -13.27 -6.29 15.82
N ALA A 252 -12.84 -6.24 14.54
CA ALA A 252 -12.94 -5.05 13.70
C ALA A 252 -14.39 -4.59 13.49
N ARG A 253 -14.56 -3.28 13.34
CA ARG A 253 -15.86 -2.65 13.04
C ARG A 253 -16.18 -2.69 11.56
N ARG A 254 -17.46 -2.59 11.25
CA ARG A 254 -17.94 -2.41 9.87
C ARG A 254 -17.64 -1.00 9.37
N PRO A 255 -17.38 -0.82 8.04
CA PRO A 255 -17.32 -1.85 7.00
C PRO A 255 -16.01 -2.66 7.04
N LYS A 256 -16.12 -3.99 6.94
CA LYS A 256 -14.97 -4.90 6.95
C LYS A 256 -15.13 -6.06 5.97
N TYR A 257 -14.00 -6.50 5.40
CA TYR A 257 -13.94 -7.55 4.40
C TYR A 257 -12.79 -8.50 4.73
N LEU A 258 -13.02 -9.82 4.56
CA LEU A 258 -11.99 -10.85 4.71
C LEU A 258 -11.89 -11.66 3.43
N LEU A 259 -10.73 -11.56 2.76
CA LEU A 259 -10.38 -12.38 1.61
C LEU A 259 -9.52 -13.56 2.08
N ARG A 260 -10.03 -14.77 1.96
CA ARG A 260 -9.28 -16.01 2.21
C ARG A 260 -8.73 -16.53 0.89
N LEU A 261 -7.43 -16.75 0.81
CA LEU A 261 -6.74 -17.36 -0.33
C LEU A 261 -6.55 -18.85 -0.04
N ILE A 262 -7.31 -19.69 -0.70
CA ILE A 262 -7.41 -21.11 -0.39
C ILE A 262 -6.09 -21.82 -0.77
N GLY A 263 -5.50 -22.56 0.17
CA GLY A 263 -4.25 -23.28 -0.01
C GLY A 263 -3.00 -22.41 -0.14
N ALA A 264 -3.13 -21.08 -0.06
CA ALA A 264 -2.01 -20.18 -0.19
C ALA A 264 -1.21 -20.03 1.12
N GLY A 265 0.11 -19.84 0.99
CA GLY A 265 1.04 -19.59 2.10
C GLY A 265 1.16 -18.10 2.47
N HIS A 266 2.32 -17.75 3.06
CA HIS A 266 2.53 -16.43 3.69
C HIS A 266 2.90 -15.31 2.70
N LEU A 267 4.01 -15.41 1.99
CA LEU A 267 4.57 -14.34 1.15
C LEU A 267 4.22 -14.48 -0.35
N PRO A 268 4.31 -15.67 -0.99
CA PRO A 268 4.17 -15.81 -2.43
C PRO A 268 2.85 -15.27 -3.01
N PRO A 269 1.68 -15.36 -2.31
CA PRO A 269 0.41 -14.83 -2.82
C PRO A 269 0.42 -13.32 -3.07
N TYR A 270 1.31 -12.59 -2.43
CA TYR A 270 1.42 -11.13 -2.49
C TYR A 270 2.57 -10.65 -3.39
N THR A 271 3.42 -11.58 -3.85
CA THR A 271 4.65 -11.26 -4.60
C THR A 271 4.72 -11.94 -5.96
N THR A 272 4.60 -13.26 -6.02
CA THR A 272 4.91 -14.05 -7.24
C THR A 272 3.85 -15.08 -7.63
N GLN A 273 3.08 -15.62 -6.66
CA GLN A 273 2.17 -16.73 -6.90
C GLN A 273 0.93 -16.32 -7.69
N GLN A 274 0.73 -16.94 -8.85
CA GLN A 274 -0.48 -16.77 -9.66
C GLN A 274 -1.42 -17.99 -9.50
N PRO A 275 -2.72 -17.76 -9.55
CA PRO A 275 -3.45 -16.51 -9.81
C PRO A 275 -3.72 -15.67 -8.55
N GLN A 276 -3.22 -16.06 -7.38
CA GLN A 276 -3.50 -15.39 -6.09
C GLN A 276 -3.10 -13.92 -6.11
N LEU A 277 -1.91 -13.59 -6.62
CA LEU A 277 -1.46 -12.20 -6.74
C LEU A 277 -2.43 -11.36 -7.56
N SER A 278 -2.91 -11.88 -8.72
CA SER A 278 -3.88 -11.15 -9.54
C SER A 278 -5.24 -11.00 -8.84
N ILE A 279 -5.63 -11.91 -7.95
CA ILE A 279 -6.83 -11.77 -7.11
C ILE A 279 -6.62 -10.65 -6.10
N ILE A 280 -5.47 -10.63 -5.40
CA ILE A 280 -5.09 -9.58 -4.44
C ILE A 280 -5.08 -8.22 -5.12
N GLU A 281 -4.42 -8.08 -6.28
CA GLU A 281 -4.38 -6.83 -7.06
C GLU A 281 -5.79 -6.29 -7.31
N ARG A 282 -6.68 -7.11 -7.85
CA ARG A 282 -8.07 -6.69 -8.18
C ARG A 282 -8.91 -6.36 -6.94
N VAL A 283 -8.81 -7.17 -5.89
CA VAL A 283 -9.62 -6.97 -4.68
C VAL A 283 -9.16 -5.75 -3.91
N THR A 284 -7.84 -5.54 -3.75
CA THR A 284 -7.31 -4.36 -3.06
C THR A 284 -7.57 -3.07 -3.85
N ILE A 285 -7.45 -3.09 -5.18
CA ILE A 285 -7.82 -1.94 -6.03
C ILE A 285 -9.30 -1.62 -5.85
N ALA A 286 -10.20 -2.60 -5.95
CA ALA A 286 -11.63 -2.39 -5.81
C ALA A 286 -12.01 -1.87 -4.40
N PHE A 287 -11.31 -2.31 -3.36
CA PHE A 287 -11.46 -1.81 -2.01
C PHE A 287 -11.06 -0.34 -1.90
N PHE A 288 -9.87 0.02 -2.39
CA PHE A 288 -9.40 1.40 -2.36
C PHE A 288 -10.22 2.31 -3.29
N ASP A 289 -10.68 1.83 -4.45
CA ASP A 289 -11.61 2.56 -5.32
C ASP A 289 -12.89 2.92 -4.56
N ARG A 290 -13.45 1.96 -3.81
CA ARG A 290 -14.66 2.21 -2.99
C ARG A 290 -14.43 3.27 -1.92
N TYR A 291 -13.32 3.19 -1.17
CA TYR A 291 -13.15 3.96 0.06
C TYR A 291 -12.25 5.19 -0.07
N LEU A 292 -11.36 5.23 -1.06
CA LEU A 292 -10.50 6.40 -1.30
C LEU A 292 -10.95 7.23 -2.49
N LYS A 293 -11.52 6.62 -3.54
CA LYS A 293 -12.07 7.35 -4.69
C LYS A 293 -13.56 7.62 -4.58
N GLY A 294 -14.27 6.90 -3.70
CA GLY A 294 -15.72 7.02 -3.54
C GLY A 294 -16.51 6.32 -4.64
N GLU A 295 -15.93 5.29 -5.29
CA GLU A 295 -16.58 4.57 -6.38
C GLU A 295 -17.55 3.48 -5.86
N PRO A 296 -18.87 3.63 -6.02
CA PRO A 296 -19.84 2.64 -5.50
C PRO A 296 -19.65 1.24 -6.08
N ALA A 297 -19.22 1.14 -7.32
CA ALA A 297 -18.99 -0.13 -8.03
C ALA A 297 -17.88 -0.99 -7.39
N GLY A 298 -17.01 -0.40 -6.55
CA GLY A 298 -15.92 -1.11 -5.89
C GLY A 298 -16.39 -2.29 -5.03
N GLN A 299 -17.55 -2.20 -4.37
CA GLN A 299 -18.09 -3.30 -3.59
C GLN A 299 -18.45 -4.53 -4.44
N ALA A 300 -19.13 -4.33 -5.56
CA ALA A 300 -19.45 -5.41 -6.49
C ALA A 300 -18.18 -5.98 -7.14
N ALA A 301 -17.20 -5.11 -7.46
CA ALA A 301 -15.92 -5.52 -8.01
C ALA A 301 -15.10 -6.37 -7.03
N MET A 302 -15.08 -6.03 -5.72
CA MET A 302 -14.48 -6.87 -4.68
C MET A 302 -15.14 -8.25 -4.64
N ALA A 303 -16.47 -8.31 -4.61
CA ALA A 303 -17.20 -9.57 -4.54
C ALA A 303 -16.93 -10.46 -5.76
N LYS A 304 -16.92 -9.88 -6.97
CA LYS A 304 -16.62 -10.58 -8.21
C LYS A 304 -15.20 -11.11 -8.25
N SER A 305 -14.22 -10.31 -7.83
CA SER A 305 -12.80 -10.67 -7.91
C SER A 305 -12.34 -11.55 -6.76
N GLY A 306 -12.98 -11.44 -5.59
CA GLY A 306 -12.61 -12.17 -4.37
C GLY A 306 -13.30 -13.52 -4.19
N ASN A 307 -14.31 -13.85 -5.03
CA ASN A 307 -14.97 -15.16 -5.00
C ASN A 307 -14.60 -15.95 -6.25
N VAL A 308 -13.54 -16.73 -6.14
CA VAL A 308 -13.01 -17.57 -7.23
C VAL A 308 -12.98 -19.01 -6.75
N ARG A 309 -13.79 -19.89 -7.39
CA ARG A 309 -13.97 -21.28 -6.99
C ARG A 309 -12.61 -21.98 -6.77
N GLY A 310 -12.42 -22.58 -5.60
CA GLY A 310 -11.21 -23.30 -5.21
C GLY A 310 -9.96 -22.42 -4.94
N LEU A 311 -10.01 -21.12 -5.16
CA LEU A 311 -8.85 -20.22 -5.04
C LEU A 311 -9.03 -19.11 -4.00
N ALA A 312 -10.22 -18.51 -3.94
CA ALA A 312 -10.46 -17.40 -3.04
C ALA A 312 -11.94 -17.30 -2.61
N ALA A 313 -12.16 -16.83 -1.39
CA ALA A 313 -13.49 -16.56 -0.85
C ALA A 313 -13.48 -15.25 -0.07
N LEU A 314 -14.38 -14.32 -0.46
CA LEU A 314 -14.55 -13.03 0.20
C LEU A 314 -15.76 -13.06 1.15
N THR A 315 -15.52 -12.79 2.41
CA THR A 315 -16.57 -12.49 3.40
C THR A 315 -16.70 -10.99 3.53
N ALA A 316 -17.91 -10.45 3.37
CA ALA A 316 -18.19 -9.02 3.45
C ALA A 316 -19.15 -8.72 4.59
N ALA A 317 -18.84 -7.68 5.37
CA ALA A 317 -19.72 -7.05 6.36
C ALA A 317 -19.65 -5.53 6.13
N PRO A 318 -20.34 -5.04 5.09
CA PRO A 318 -20.36 -3.64 4.69
C PRO A 318 -21.13 -2.75 5.67
#